data_3c40811674d1bd295d35d85775bad581
#
_entry.id   3c40811674d1bd295d35d85775bad581
#
_cell.length_a   1.000
_cell.length_b   1.000
_cell.length_c   1.000
_cell.angle_alpha   90.00
_cell.angle_beta   90.00
_cell.angle_gamma   90.00
#
_symmetry.space_group_name_H-M   'P 1'
#
loop_
_entity.id
_entity.type
_entity.pdbx_description
1 polymer ?
#
loop_
_entity_poly.entity_id
_entity_poly.type
_entity_poly.pdbx_seq_one_letter_code
_entity_poly.pdbx_strand_id
1 'polypeptide(L)'
;MPVFRSNALSSVLRAEHMAAGRPAVPLAEDEAYWGEIQRAFDADRTLINLNNGGVSPTPTHVLEAMIRDLRFSNEAPVEHMWSVLEPRIESVRRELAKEFGCDLEEMAITRNASESNETMIFGLDLKRGDEVIVTTQNYPRMLTSWDQRARREGIVVKQIKFTVPPPSDDYIVNQFREAITPRTRVIEITHITNLTGQILPVAKVVAMAREKGIEVFVDGAHAFAHFPFTRDELGCDYYGTSLHKWLLAPIGTGFLYVRRSKQKSLWPLMAAPASMDENVRKYEEIGTHPAANHNAISAALTFHRAIGGERKVARLRYLRDRWAKRLLAESSRVRVLTPLDGKQAGGIALFNVHGIDSAKLQGWLWAKHRIITTPIIHAEFSGIRITPNVYTTLDEVDRFGDTVLEAIARGVNV
;
A
#
# COMPACT_ATOMS: atom_id res chain seq x y z
N MET A 1 36.12 -2.36 5.21
CA MET A 1 35.14 -3.44 5.48
C MET A 1 33.94 -2.81 6.17
N PRO A 2 32.73 -2.93 5.65
CA PRO A 2 31.56 -2.50 6.41
C PRO A 2 31.44 -3.42 7.62
N VAL A 3 31.50 -2.85 8.80
CA VAL A 3 31.18 -3.54 10.04
C VAL A 3 29.72 -3.96 9.92
N PHE A 4 29.46 -5.27 9.84
CA PHE A 4 28.11 -5.80 9.87
C PHE A 4 27.41 -5.27 11.13
N ARG A 5 26.48 -4.36 10.98
CA ARG A 5 25.61 -3.93 12.07
C ARG A 5 24.61 -5.05 12.36
N SER A 6 25.05 -6.07 13.10
CA SER A 6 24.23 -7.20 13.56
C SER A 6 23.08 -6.80 14.49
N ASN A 7 22.90 -5.51 14.75
CA ASN A 7 21.96 -4.98 15.75
C ASN A 7 20.49 -5.00 15.33
N ALA A 8 20.18 -4.95 14.02
CA ALA A 8 18.79 -4.87 13.56
C ALA A 8 17.99 -6.12 13.93
N LEU A 9 18.50 -7.32 13.65
CA LEU A 9 17.83 -8.57 14.00
C LEU A 9 17.73 -8.75 15.52
N SER A 10 18.77 -8.42 16.25
CA SER A 10 18.78 -8.46 17.73
C SER A 10 17.74 -7.52 18.33
N SER A 11 17.55 -6.32 17.75
CA SER A 11 16.51 -5.37 18.19
C SER A 11 15.10 -5.90 17.94
N VAL A 12 14.86 -6.53 16.79
CA VAL A 12 13.58 -7.17 16.48
C VAL A 12 13.26 -8.30 17.45
N LEU A 13 14.24 -9.15 17.78
CA LEU A 13 14.07 -10.24 18.75
C LEU A 13 13.78 -9.71 20.17
N ARG A 14 14.43 -8.61 20.59
CA ARG A 14 14.10 -7.95 21.87
C ARG A 14 12.68 -7.39 21.86
N ALA A 15 12.28 -6.74 20.78
CA ALA A 15 10.92 -6.24 20.63
C ALA A 15 9.87 -7.36 20.69
N GLU A 16 10.12 -8.49 20.01
CA GLU A 16 9.23 -9.65 20.04
C GLU A 16 9.07 -10.18 21.48
N HIS A 17 10.17 -10.30 22.23
CA HIS A 17 10.13 -10.71 23.63
C HIS A 17 9.37 -9.73 24.51
N MET A 18 9.55 -8.41 24.34
CA MET A 18 8.84 -7.37 25.06
C MET A 18 7.34 -7.36 24.76
N ALA A 19 6.94 -7.81 23.58
CA ALA A 19 5.54 -7.84 23.12
C ALA A 19 4.78 -9.11 23.54
N ALA A 20 5.49 -10.14 24.05
CA ALA A 20 4.86 -11.42 24.38
C ALA A 20 3.71 -11.27 25.39
N GLY A 21 2.52 -11.77 25.01
CA GLY A 21 1.30 -11.71 25.84
C GLY A 21 0.67 -10.32 26.03
N ARG A 22 1.20 -9.27 25.39
CA ARG A 22 0.70 -7.89 25.55
C ARG A 22 -0.32 -7.52 24.47
N PRO A 23 -1.45 -6.86 24.82
CA PRO A 23 -2.44 -6.38 23.86
C PRO A 23 -1.83 -5.31 22.92
N ALA A 24 -2.36 -5.23 21.70
CA ALA A 24 -1.84 -4.34 20.66
C ALA A 24 -2.02 -2.85 20.97
N VAL A 25 -3.20 -2.46 21.52
CA VAL A 25 -3.53 -1.04 21.75
C VAL A 25 -2.64 -0.40 22.83
N PRO A 26 -2.50 -0.98 24.04
CA PRO A 26 -1.55 -0.44 25.03
C PRO A 26 -0.10 -0.45 24.55
N LEU A 27 0.28 -1.45 23.74
CA LEU A 27 1.64 -1.54 23.20
C LEU A 27 1.90 -0.44 22.15
N ALA A 28 0.87 0.09 21.49
CA ALA A 28 1.01 1.16 20.49
C ALA A 28 1.65 2.44 21.08
N GLU A 29 1.55 2.65 22.39
CA GLU A 29 2.08 3.80 23.11
C GLU A 29 3.42 3.55 23.81
N ASP A 30 3.92 2.31 23.79
CA ASP A 30 5.15 1.91 24.48
C ASP A 30 6.39 2.26 23.68
N GLU A 31 6.98 3.43 23.94
CA GLU A 31 8.17 3.90 23.24
C GLU A 31 9.43 3.03 23.51
N ALA A 32 9.48 2.27 24.59
CA ALA A 32 10.57 1.33 24.81
C ALA A 32 10.52 0.18 23.78
N TYR A 33 9.32 -0.34 23.51
CA TYR A 33 9.09 -1.34 22.47
C TYR A 33 9.35 -0.78 21.06
N TRP A 34 8.74 0.36 20.73
CA TRP A 34 8.89 0.94 19.38
C TRP A 34 10.29 1.48 19.12
N GLY A 35 11.03 1.86 20.15
CA GLY A 35 12.44 2.20 20.06
C GLY A 35 13.31 1.03 19.57
N GLU A 36 13.00 -0.21 19.96
CA GLU A 36 13.67 -1.38 19.41
C GLU A 36 13.32 -1.59 17.93
N ILE A 37 12.07 -1.41 17.54
CA ILE A 37 11.67 -1.49 16.12
C ILE A 37 12.34 -0.39 15.28
N GLN A 38 12.42 0.85 15.80
CA GLN A 38 13.07 1.98 15.13
C GLN A 38 14.56 1.74 14.85
N ARG A 39 15.26 1.02 15.74
CA ARG A 39 16.68 0.64 15.57
C ARG A 39 16.94 -0.33 14.42
N ALA A 40 15.90 -0.98 13.91
CA ALA A 40 16.01 -1.84 12.73
C ALA A 40 16.16 -1.05 11.41
N PHE A 41 16.03 0.28 11.44
CA PHE A 41 16.09 1.12 10.27
C PHE A 41 17.31 2.04 10.27
N ASP A 42 17.98 2.14 9.13
CA ASP A 42 19.04 3.12 8.86
C ASP A 42 18.45 4.31 8.07
N ALA A 43 17.47 4.98 8.70
CA ALA A 43 16.79 6.12 8.10
C ALA A 43 17.55 7.42 8.35
N ASP A 44 17.52 8.35 7.37
CA ASP A 44 18.05 9.70 7.55
C ASP A 44 17.21 10.48 8.57
N ARG A 45 17.80 10.74 9.74
CA ARG A 45 17.16 11.47 10.84
C ARG A 45 17.38 12.98 10.78
N THR A 46 18.05 13.50 9.75
CA THR A 46 18.17 14.96 9.51
C THR A 46 16.91 15.54 8.88
N LEU A 47 15.98 14.68 8.47
CA LEU A 47 14.68 15.04 7.93
C LEU A 47 13.56 14.20 8.59
N ILE A 48 12.33 14.72 8.55
CA ILE A 48 11.15 14.02 9.03
C ILE A 48 10.39 13.47 7.82
N ASN A 49 10.36 12.13 7.68
CA ASN A 49 9.64 11.50 6.58
C ASN A 49 8.21 11.09 7.00
N LEU A 50 7.23 11.87 6.54
CA LEU A 50 5.80 11.58 6.69
C LEU A 50 5.14 11.27 5.34
N ASN A 51 5.92 10.78 4.35
CA ASN A 51 5.41 10.31 3.06
C ASN A 51 5.72 8.83 2.79
N ASN A 52 5.62 7.98 3.80
CA ASN A 52 5.84 6.54 3.66
C ASN A 52 4.78 5.82 2.80
N GLY A 53 3.63 6.47 2.55
CA GLY A 53 2.65 5.97 1.59
C GLY A 53 3.12 6.03 0.13
N GLY A 54 4.12 6.82 -0.21
CA GLY A 54 4.80 6.75 -1.50
C GLY A 54 5.65 5.49 -1.60
N VAL A 55 6.67 5.44 -0.76
CA VAL A 55 7.60 4.33 -0.56
C VAL A 55 8.17 4.44 0.85
N SER A 56 8.43 3.31 1.50
CA SER A 56 9.02 3.26 2.85
C SER A 56 10.46 2.78 2.81
N PRO A 57 11.33 3.23 3.73
CA PRO A 57 12.63 2.61 3.90
C PRO A 57 12.47 1.15 4.32
N THR A 58 13.36 0.32 3.82
CA THR A 58 13.44 -1.10 4.15
C THR A 58 14.26 -1.28 5.43
N PRO A 59 13.90 -2.18 6.36
CA PRO A 59 14.73 -2.51 7.51
C PRO A 59 16.13 -2.99 7.08
N THR A 60 17.16 -2.66 7.85
CA THR A 60 18.56 -2.87 7.47
C THR A 60 18.86 -4.33 7.13
N HIS A 61 18.34 -5.30 7.90
CA HIS A 61 18.57 -6.73 7.63
C HIS A 61 17.90 -7.22 6.33
N VAL A 62 16.78 -6.60 5.91
CA VAL A 62 16.11 -6.88 4.64
C VAL A 62 16.93 -6.32 3.48
N LEU A 63 17.44 -5.09 3.62
CA LEU A 63 18.32 -4.46 2.65
C LEU A 63 19.63 -5.27 2.49
N GLU A 64 20.22 -5.71 3.58
CA GLU A 64 21.44 -6.54 3.59
C GLU A 64 21.22 -7.90 2.90
N ALA A 65 20.05 -8.52 3.09
CA ALA A 65 19.67 -9.75 2.38
C ALA A 65 19.66 -9.54 0.87
N MET A 66 19.04 -8.45 0.40
CA MET A 66 19.03 -8.09 -1.02
C MET A 66 20.45 -7.83 -1.56
N ILE A 67 21.24 -7.03 -0.85
CA ILE A 67 22.63 -6.70 -1.24
C ILE A 67 23.50 -7.95 -1.32
N ARG A 68 23.37 -8.88 -0.37
CA ARG A 68 24.08 -10.15 -0.37
C ARG A 68 23.75 -10.96 -1.63
N ASP A 69 22.47 -11.09 -1.96
CA ASP A 69 22.03 -11.88 -3.11
C ASP A 69 22.39 -11.19 -4.44
N LEU A 70 22.42 -9.84 -4.51
CA LEU A 70 22.95 -9.10 -5.65
C LEU A 70 24.46 -9.36 -5.86
N ARG A 71 25.25 -9.35 -4.79
CA ARG A 71 26.70 -9.66 -4.86
C ARG A 71 26.92 -11.09 -5.29
N PHE A 72 26.19 -12.03 -4.71
CA PHE A 72 26.29 -13.45 -5.06
C PHE A 72 25.93 -13.69 -6.53
N SER A 73 24.85 -13.10 -7.03
CA SER A 73 24.46 -13.23 -8.45
C SER A 73 25.52 -12.66 -9.39
N ASN A 74 26.23 -11.58 -8.99
CA ASN A 74 27.26 -10.95 -9.82
C ASN A 74 28.57 -11.78 -9.95
N GLU A 75 28.79 -12.74 -9.06
CA GLU A 75 29.98 -13.61 -9.12
C GLU A 75 29.90 -14.60 -10.30
N ALA A 76 28.70 -15.13 -10.61
CA ALA A 76 28.45 -16.03 -11.75
C ALA A 76 26.97 -15.89 -12.18
N PRO A 77 26.58 -14.85 -12.93
CA PRO A 77 25.18 -14.45 -13.11
C PRO A 77 24.26 -15.57 -13.61
N VAL A 78 24.68 -16.30 -14.64
CA VAL A 78 23.86 -17.39 -15.23
C VAL A 78 23.59 -18.50 -14.22
N GLU A 79 24.63 -18.93 -13.49
CA GLU A 79 24.51 -20.03 -12.54
C GLU A 79 23.83 -19.57 -11.24
N HIS A 80 24.32 -18.49 -10.63
CA HIS A 80 23.85 -18.07 -9.31
C HIS A 80 22.42 -17.49 -9.36
N MET A 81 22.07 -16.76 -10.43
CA MET A 81 20.76 -16.19 -10.56
C MET A 81 19.71 -17.25 -10.94
N TRP A 82 19.94 -17.99 -12.03
CA TRP A 82 18.91 -18.88 -12.57
C TRP A 82 18.88 -20.24 -11.87
N SER A 83 20.04 -20.82 -11.53
CA SER A 83 20.06 -22.16 -10.89
C SER A 83 19.89 -22.12 -9.37
N VAL A 84 20.17 -20.96 -8.73
CA VAL A 84 20.17 -20.87 -7.25
C VAL A 84 19.13 -19.88 -6.72
N LEU A 85 19.14 -18.62 -7.18
CA LEU A 85 18.29 -17.57 -6.59
C LEU A 85 16.85 -17.61 -7.10
N GLU A 86 16.60 -17.82 -8.38
CA GLU A 86 15.24 -17.89 -8.94
C GLU A 86 14.41 -19.05 -8.34
N PRO A 87 14.92 -20.28 -8.18
CA PRO A 87 14.14 -21.35 -7.53
C PRO A 87 13.71 -21.03 -6.09
N ARG A 88 14.43 -20.14 -5.38
CA ARG A 88 14.08 -19.72 -4.02
C ARG A 88 12.83 -18.84 -4.01
N ILE A 89 12.47 -18.19 -5.12
CA ILE A 89 11.28 -17.36 -5.24
C ILE A 89 10.02 -18.16 -4.93
N GLU A 90 9.99 -19.45 -5.22
CA GLU A 90 8.84 -20.32 -4.90
C GLU A 90 8.57 -20.42 -3.38
N SER A 91 9.60 -20.37 -2.54
CA SER A 91 9.40 -20.31 -1.10
C SER A 91 8.84 -18.96 -0.65
N VAL A 92 9.26 -17.87 -1.27
CA VAL A 92 8.71 -16.52 -1.03
C VAL A 92 7.24 -16.45 -1.45
N ARG A 93 6.89 -17.00 -2.61
CA ARG A 93 5.50 -17.11 -3.09
C ARG A 93 4.62 -17.83 -2.07
N ARG A 94 5.09 -18.97 -1.56
CA ARG A 94 4.37 -19.73 -0.54
C ARG A 94 4.14 -18.94 0.74
N GLU A 95 5.13 -18.18 1.19
CA GLU A 95 5.01 -17.35 2.38
C GLU A 95 4.05 -16.17 2.17
N LEU A 96 4.10 -15.51 1.01
CA LEU A 96 3.16 -14.44 0.65
C LEU A 96 1.73 -14.97 0.53
N ALA A 97 1.54 -16.11 -0.13
CA ALA A 97 0.23 -16.74 -0.29
C ALA A 97 -0.38 -17.09 1.08
N LYS A 98 0.43 -17.65 1.99
CA LYS A 98 0.01 -17.92 3.37
C LYS A 98 -0.38 -16.64 4.12
N GLU A 99 0.38 -15.56 3.97
CA GLU A 99 0.09 -14.28 4.63
C GLU A 99 -1.19 -13.62 4.10
N PHE A 100 -1.43 -13.74 2.79
CA PHE A 100 -2.63 -13.20 2.14
C PHE A 100 -3.85 -14.12 2.29
N GLY A 101 -3.64 -15.40 2.60
CA GLY A 101 -4.71 -16.39 2.75
C GLY A 101 -5.23 -16.94 1.42
N CYS A 102 -4.34 -17.29 0.48
CA CYS A 102 -4.70 -17.90 -0.80
C CYS A 102 -3.82 -19.11 -1.13
N ASP A 103 -4.15 -19.82 -2.19
CA ASP A 103 -3.30 -20.88 -2.75
C ASP A 103 -2.06 -20.21 -3.41
N LEU A 104 -0.90 -20.86 -3.31
CA LEU A 104 0.32 -20.39 -3.95
C LEU A 104 0.19 -20.33 -5.49
N GLU A 105 -0.64 -21.18 -6.08
CA GLU A 105 -0.94 -21.19 -7.51
C GLU A 105 -1.94 -20.09 -7.95
N GLU A 106 -2.33 -19.20 -7.03
CA GLU A 106 -3.13 -18.00 -7.29
C GLU A 106 -2.32 -16.69 -7.14
N MET A 107 -1.01 -16.78 -6.81
CA MET A 107 -0.18 -15.62 -6.53
C MET A 107 1.03 -15.53 -7.47
N ALA A 108 1.12 -14.42 -8.19
CA ALA A 108 2.31 -14.02 -8.94
C ALA A 108 3.07 -12.92 -8.20
N ILE A 109 4.41 -12.96 -8.22
CA ILE A 109 5.24 -11.90 -7.65
C ILE A 109 5.53 -10.89 -8.76
N THR A 110 5.24 -9.62 -8.49
CA THR A 110 5.38 -8.51 -9.43
C THR A 110 6.34 -7.46 -8.89
N ARG A 111 6.64 -6.44 -9.67
CA ARG A 111 7.51 -5.32 -9.26
C ARG A 111 6.79 -4.28 -8.41
N ASN A 112 5.48 -4.15 -8.53
CA ASN A 112 4.67 -3.20 -7.76
C ASN A 112 3.17 -3.35 -8.08
N ALA A 113 2.32 -2.59 -7.37
CA ALA A 113 0.89 -2.55 -7.65
C ALA A 113 0.56 -2.04 -9.05
N SER A 114 1.35 -1.14 -9.66
CA SER A 114 1.07 -0.65 -11.00
C SER A 114 1.14 -1.77 -12.03
N GLU A 115 2.18 -2.60 -11.98
CA GLU A 115 2.29 -3.77 -12.84
C GLU A 115 1.14 -4.76 -12.61
N SER A 116 0.83 -5.06 -11.34
CA SER A 116 -0.29 -5.95 -10.99
C SER A 116 -1.63 -5.43 -11.50
N ASN A 117 -1.91 -4.16 -11.26
CA ASN A 117 -3.17 -3.53 -11.66
C ASN A 117 -3.28 -3.38 -13.19
N GLU A 118 -2.19 -3.01 -13.86
CA GLU A 118 -2.17 -2.92 -15.32
C GLU A 118 -2.28 -4.30 -15.99
N THR A 119 -1.76 -5.37 -15.35
CA THR A 119 -2.03 -6.75 -15.81
C THR A 119 -3.53 -7.03 -15.81
N MET A 120 -4.24 -6.63 -14.77
CA MET A 120 -5.70 -6.79 -14.71
C MET A 120 -6.40 -5.86 -15.71
N ILE A 121 -6.03 -4.59 -15.75
CA ILE A 121 -6.65 -3.59 -16.63
C ILE A 121 -6.53 -4.00 -18.10
N PHE A 122 -5.33 -4.40 -18.55
CA PHE A 122 -5.08 -4.71 -19.95
C PHE A 122 -5.33 -6.18 -20.32
N GLY A 123 -5.33 -7.07 -19.31
CA GLY A 123 -5.51 -8.51 -19.52
C GLY A 123 -6.96 -8.98 -19.54
N LEU A 124 -7.91 -8.21 -19.00
CA LEU A 124 -9.34 -8.54 -19.02
C LEU A 124 -9.90 -8.47 -20.44
N ASP A 125 -10.60 -9.53 -20.88
CA ASP A 125 -11.23 -9.61 -22.22
C ASP A 125 -12.54 -8.82 -22.26
N LEU A 126 -12.42 -7.49 -22.39
CA LEU A 126 -13.55 -6.57 -22.51
C LEU A 126 -13.79 -6.18 -23.96
N LYS A 127 -15.03 -5.97 -24.32
CA LYS A 127 -15.47 -5.61 -25.68
C LYS A 127 -15.91 -4.13 -25.74
N ARG A 128 -15.95 -3.59 -26.96
CA ARG A 128 -16.50 -2.27 -27.19
C ARG A 128 -17.89 -2.12 -26.56
N GLY A 129 -18.06 -1.09 -25.75
CA GLY A 129 -19.31 -0.79 -25.04
C GLY A 129 -19.47 -1.49 -23.69
N ASP A 130 -18.60 -2.43 -23.32
CA ASP A 130 -18.55 -2.94 -21.95
C ASP A 130 -18.18 -1.82 -20.97
N GLU A 131 -18.80 -1.85 -19.79
CA GLU A 131 -18.61 -0.81 -18.78
C GLU A 131 -17.74 -1.30 -17.64
N VAL A 132 -16.83 -0.42 -17.20
CA VAL A 132 -16.01 -0.57 -16.01
C VAL A 132 -16.37 0.55 -15.03
N ILE A 133 -16.59 0.21 -13.76
CA ILE A 133 -16.85 1.18 -12.70
C ILE A 133 -15.59 1.37 -11.88
N VAL A 134 -15.15 2.61 -11.73
CA VAL A 134 -14.04 3.07 -10.87
C VAL A 134 -14.52 4.24 -10.02
N THR A 135 -13.70 4.72 -9.09
CA THR A 135 -13.99 5.96 -8.36
C THR A 135 -13.09 7.10 -8.84
N THR A 136 -13.51 8.35 -8.66
CA THR A 136 -12.64 9.52 -8.89
C THR A 136 -11.41 9.53 -7.96
N GLN A 137 -11.44 8.73 -6.88
CA GLN A 137 -10.36 8.59 -5.91
C GLN A 137 -9.42 7.40 -6.17
N ASN A 138 -9.62 6.66 -7.27
CA ASN A 138 -8.64 5.66 -7.70
C ASN A 138 -7.30 6.32 -8.01
N TYR A 139 -6.22 5.55 -7.92
CA TYR A 139 -4.89 6.07 -8.21
C TYR A 139 -4.84 6.64 -9.64
N PRO A 140 -4.38 7.91 -9.82
CA PRO A 140 -4.48 8.59 -11.13
C PRO A 140 -3.86 7.83 -12.29
N ARG A 141 -2.80 7.05 -12.04
CA ARG A 141 -2.17 6.21 -13.07
C ARG A 141 -3.11 5.10 -13.55
N MET A 142 -3.89 4.50 -12.66
CA MET A 142 -4.88 3.48 -13.03
C MET A 142 -6.03 4.10 -13.83
N LEU A 143 -6.48 5.28 -13.45
CA LEU A 143 -7.46 6.03 -14.25
C LEU A 143 -6.93 6.32 -15.66
N THR A 144 -5.65 6.68 -15.79
CA THR A 144 -4.98 6.87 -17.10
C THR A 144 -4.93 5.57 -17.90
N SER A 145 -4.67 4.43 -17.27
CA SER A 145 -4.63 3.13 -17.94
C SER A 145 -6.02 2.73 -18.46
N TRP A 146 -7.08 2.94 -17.69
CA TRP A 146 -8.47 2.75 -18.13
C TRP A 146 -8.85 3.70 -19.26
N ASP A 147 -8.46 4.97 -19.19
CA ASP A 147 -8.71 5.95 -20.26
C ASP A 147 -7.98 5.55 -21.56
N GLN A 148 -6.74 5.08 -21.45
CA GLN A 148 -6.02 4.54 -22.62
C GLN A 148 -6.78 3.37 -23.24
N ARG A 149 -7.29 2.46 -22.42
CA ARG A 149 -8.06 1.31 -22.90
C ARG A 149 -9.39 1.73 -23.53
N ALA A 150 -10.09 2.71 -22.92
CA ALA A 150 -11.33 3.28 -23.47
C ALA A 150 -11.09 3.89 -24.86
N ARG A 151 -10.01 4.68 -25.03
CA ARG A 151 -9.64 5.27 -26.34
C ARG A 151 -9.27 4.22 -27.39
N ARG A 152 -8.57 3.14 -26.98
CA ARG A 152 -8.08 2.11 -27.91
C ARG A 152 -9.16 1.10 -28.28
N GLU A 153 -9.96 0.65 -27.32
CA GLU A 153 -10.88 -0.49 -27.47
C GLU A 153 -12.36 -0.08 -27.46
N GLY A 154 -12.65 1.14 -26.98
CA GLY A 154 -14.02 1.67 -26.93
C GLY A 154 -14.86 1.11 -25.79
N ILE A 155 -14.24 0.66 -24.71
CA ILE A 155 -14.92 0.39 -23.44
C ILE A 155 -15.39 1.71 -22.80
N VAL A 156 -16.31 1.64 -21.85
CA VAL A 156 -16.86 2.80 -21.15
C VAL A 156 -16.39 2.78 -19.70
N VAL A 157 -15.69 3.83 -19.29
CA VAL A 157 -15.22 3.99 -17.90
C VAL A 157 -16.17 4.91 -17.15
N LYS A 158 -16.85 4.36 -16.14
CA LYS A 158 -17.73 5.11 -15.24
C LYS A 158 -17.01 5.48 -13.98
N GLN A 159 -16.81 6.78 -13.74
CA GLN A 159 -16.20 7.28 -12.51
C GLN A 159 -17.30 7.71 -11.53
N ILE A 160 -17.45 7.00 -10.42
CA ILE A 160 -18.34 7.39 -9.33
C ILE A 160 -17.64 8.30 -8.33
N LYS A 161 -18.43 9.12 -7.64
CA LYS A 161 -17.99 10.05 -6.61
C LYS A 161 -18.61 9.70 -5.28
N PHE A 162 -17.91 10.01 -4.20
CA PHE A 162 -18.46 9.95 -2.85
C PHE A 162 -17.88 11.06 -1.97
N THR A 163 -18.65 11.47 -0.97
CA THR A 163 -18.22 12.54 -0.04
C THR A 163 -17.00 12.13 0.79
N VAL A 164 -16.22 13.12 1.18
CA VAL A 164 -14.99 12.92 1.96
C VAL A 164 -15.07 13.71 3.28
N PRO A 165 -15.01 13.04 4.44
CA PRO A 165 -15.13 11.59 4.64
C PRO A 165 -16.54 11.08 4.28
N PRO A 166 -16.70 9.81 3.88
CA PRO A 166 -18.00 9.23 3.60
C PRO A 166 -18.79 9.00 4.90
N PRO A 167 -20.13 9.13 4.88
CA PRO A 167 -20.95 8.97 6.08
C PRO A 167 -21.04 7.52 6.58
N SER A 168 -20.91 6.53 5.69
CA SER A 168 -20.94 5.10 6.04
C SER A 168 -20.43 4.22 4.91
N ASP A 169 -20.12 2.96 5.22
CA ASP A 169 -19.82 1.92 4.23
C ASP A 169 -20.98 1.70 3.26
N ASP A 170 -22.20 1.65 3.77
CA ASP A 170 -23.39 1.38 2.94
C ASP A 170 -23.64 2.51 1.94
N TYR A 171 -23.30 3.75 2.30
CA TYR A 171 -23.32 4.86 1.36
C TYR A 171 -22.38 4.61 0.18
N ILE A 172 -21.14 4.16 0.45
CA ILE A 172 -20.16 3.83 -0.60
C ILE A 172 -20.68 2.68 -1.47
N VAL A 173 -21.17 1.59 -0.85
CA VAL A 173 -21.74 0.44 -1.59
C VAL A 173 -22.88 0.86 -2.50
N ASN A 174 -23.75 1.78 -2.04
CA ASN A 174 -24.85 2.27 -2.84
C ASN A 174 -24.36 3.07 -4.06
N GLN A 175 -23.28 3.87 -3.94
CA GLN A 175 -22.72 4.57 -5.11
C GLN A 175 -22.29 3.57 -6.21
N PHE A 176 -21.66 2.45 -5.84
CA PHE A 176 -21.33 1.39 -6.79
C PHE A 176 -22.59 0.73 -7.36
N ARG A 177 -23.58 0.40 -6.51
CA ARG A 177 -24.83 -0.28 -6.92
C ARG A 177 -25.62 0.54 -7.94
N GLU A 178 -25.74 1.84 -7.73
CA GLU A 178 -26.49 2.77 -8.59
C GLU A 178 -25.81 2.97 -9.96
N ALA A 179 -24.49 2.81 -10.03
CA ALA A 179 -23.73 2.93 -11.28
C ALA A 179 -23.83 1.70 -12.18
N ILE A 180 -24.28 0.53 -11.66
CA ILE A 180 -24.34 -0.73 -12.40
C ILE A 180 -25.43 -0.69 -13.47
N THR A 181 -25.10 -1.16 -14.68
CA THR A 181 -26.03 -1.41 -15.80
C THR A 181 -25.84 -2.83 -16.35
N PRO A 182 -26.69 -3.28 -17.28
CA PRO A 182 -26.50 -4.56 -17.96
C PRO A 182 -25.18 -4.71 -18.74
N ARG A 183 -24.49 -3.60 -19.03
CA ARG A 183 -23.18 -3.59 -19.70
C ARG A 183 -21.99 -3.61 -18.74
N THR A 184 -22.22 -3.44 -17.44
CA THR A 184 -21.12 -3.47 -16.44
C THR A 184 -20.51 -4.86 -16.36
N ARG A 185 -19.20 -4.95 -16.52
CA ARG A 185 -18.43 -6.20 -16.47
C ARG A 185 -17.48 -6.26 -15.28
N VAL A 186 -16.90 -5.12 -14.93
CA VAL A 186 -15.84 -5.04 -13.92
C VAL A 186 -16.07 -3.84 -13.01
N ILE A 187 -15.78 -4.03 -11.73
CA ILE A 187 -15.60 -2.97 -10.75
C ILE A 187 -14.14 -2.99 -10.30
N GLU A 188 -13.42 -1.88 -10.45
CA GLU A 188 -12.17 -1.66 -9.73
C GLU A 188 -12.46 -0.89 -8.45
N ILE A 189 -12.06 -1.46 -7.33
CA ILE A 189 -12.16 -0.80 -6.02
C ILE A 189 -10.78 -0.71 -5.36
N THR A 190 -10.41 0.49 -4.92
CA THR A 190 -9.21 0.68 -4.09
C THR A 190 -9.51 0.24 -2.67
N HIS A 191 -8.64 -0.57 -2.05
CA HIS A 191 -8.86 -1.06 -0.67
C HIS A 191 -8.63 0.04 0.37
N ILE A 192 -7.54 0.82 0.23
CA ILE A 192 -7.33 2.08 0.95
C ILE A 192 -7.00 3.16 -0.07
N THR A 193 -7.75 4.25 -0.08
CA THR A 193 -7.45 5.36 -0.98
C THR A 193 -6.11 6.01 -0.61
N ASN A 194 -5.24 6.16 -1.60
CA ASN A 194 -3.96 6.85 -1.41
C ASN A 194 -4.11 8.35 -1.11
N LEU A 195 -5.29 8.92 -1.38
CA LEU A 195 -5.59 10.34 -1.21
C LEU A 195 -5.94 10.67 0.23
N THR A 196 -6.92 9.96 0.79
CA THR A 196 -7.53 10.26 2.09
C THR A 196 -7.22 9.24 3.17
N GLY A 197 -6.72 8.05 2.81
CA GLY A 197 -6.53 6.95 3.76
C GLY A 197 -7.82 6.23 4.16
N GLN A 198 -8.95 6.52 3.49
CA GLN A 198 -10.20 5.81 3.70
C GLN A 198 -10.06 4.34 3.32
N ILE A 199 -10.41 3.44 4.23
CA ILE A 199 -10.59 2.02 3.93
C ILE A 199 -11.99 1.87 3.31
N LEU A 200 -12.05 1.31 2.09
CA LEU A 200 -13.31 1.09 1.39
C LEU A 200 -13.88 -0.30 1.73
N PRO A 201 -15.22 -0.45 1.73
CA PRO A 201 -15.88 -1.70 2.12
C PRO A 201 -15.83 -2.77 1.02
N VAL A 202 -14.61 -3.25 0.70
CA VAL A 202 -14.34 -4.18 -0.40
C VAL A 202 -15.24 -5.40 -0.37
N ALA A 203 -15.32 -6.09 0.78
CA ALA A 203 -16.13 -7.31 0.92
C ALA A 203 -17.61 -7.07 0.58
N LYS A 204 -18.18 -5.93 1.00
CA LYS A 204 -19.58 -5.58 0.71
C LYS A 204 -19.79 -5.28 -0.79
N VAL A 205 -18.83 -4.59 -1.42
CA VAL A 205 -18.90 -4.31 -2.87
C VAL A 205 -18.71 -5.60 -3.67
N VAL A 206 -17.79 -6.48 -3.27
CA VAL A 206 -17.60 -7.79 -3.90
C VAL A 206 -18.87 -8.65 -3.80
N ALA A 207 -19.49 -8.72 -2.63
CA ALA A 207 -20.73 -9.48 -2.45
C ALA A 207 -21.85 -8.95 -3.37
N MET A 208 -22.06 -7.64 -3.39
CA MET A 208 -23.05 -6.98 -4.25
C MET A 208 -22.79 -7.18 -5.75
N ALA A 209 -21.52 -7.11 -6.18
CA ALA A 209 -21.13 -7.31 -7.58
C ALA A 209 -21.32 -8.77 -8.02
N ARG A 210 -20.99 -9.72 -7.15
CA ARG A 210 -21.13 -11.16 -7.42
C ARG A 210 -22.59 -11.56 -7.68
N GLU A 211 -23.55 -11.01 -6.96
CA GLU A 211 -24.98 -11.23 -7.20
C GLU A 211 -25.41 -10.87 -8.63
N LYS A 212 -24.66 -10.01 -9.30
CA LYS A 212 -24.90 -9.51 -10.66
C LYS A 212 -23.93 -10.10 -11.70
N GLY A 213 -23.10 -11.06 -11.32
CA GLY A 213 -22.10 -11.65 -12.21
C GLY A 213 -20.98 -10.69 -12.65
N ILE A 214 -20.70 -9.64 -11.86
CA ILE A 214 -19.68 -8.63 -12.16
C ILE A 214 -18.39 -9.00 -11.43
N GLU A 215 -17.28 -8.97 -12.15
CA GLU A 215 -15.96 -9.24 -11.58
C GLU A 215 -15.44 -8.05 -10.78
N VAL A 216 -14.74 -8.32 -9.68
CA VAL A 216 -14.15 -7.26 -8.85
C VAL A 216 -12.64 -7.43 -8.77
N PHE A 217 -11.95 -6.39 -9.21
CA PHE A 217 -10.53 -6.26 -9.00
C PHE A 217 -10.23 -5.21 -7.92
N VAL A 218 -9.29 -5.53 -7.04
CA VAL A 218 -8.95 -4.71 -5.88
C VAL A 218 -7.54 -4.13 -6.02
N ASP A 219 -7.45 -2.79 -6.04
CA ASP A 219 -6.18 -2.10 -5.84
C ASP A 219 -5.84 -2.06 -4.35
N GLY A 220 -4.96 -2.97 -3.95
CA GLY A 220 -4.50 -3.13 -2.58
C GLY A 220 -3.18 -2.42 -2.26
N ALA A 221 -2.72 -1.50 -3.09
CA ALA A 221 -1.39 -0.86 -2.98
C ALA A 221 -1.06 -0.31 -1.59
N HIS A 222 -2.07 0.04 -0.79
CA HIS A 222 -1.91 0.58 0.55
C HIS A 222 -2.48 -0.29 1.68
N ALA A 223 -2.97 -1.50 1.39
CA ALA A 223 -3.67 -2.30 2.39
C ALA A 223 -2.87 -3.48 2.92
N PHE A 224 -2.20 -4.25 2.04
CA PHE A 224 -1.42 -5.42 2.47
C PHE A 224 -0.32 -5.02 3.46
N ALA A 225 -0.25 -5.73 4.57
CA ALA A 225 0.65 -5.47 5.70
C ALA A 225 0.49 -4.09 6.38
N HIS A 226 -0.56 -3.33 6.07
CA HIS A 226 -0.94 -2.10 6.75
C HIS A 226 -1.87 -2.41 7.94
N PHE A 227 -2.84 -3.25 7.71
CA PHE A 227 -3.75 -3.81 8.72
C PHE A 227 -4.08 -5.26 8.37
N PRO A 228 -4.49 -6.09 9.35
CA PRO A 228 -4.82 -7.49 9.10
C PRO A 228 -6.10 -7.65 8.30
N PHE A 229 -6.07 -8.53 7.32
CA PHE A 229 -7.21 -9.07 6.57
C PHE A 229 -6.73 -10.27 5.75
N THR A 230 -7.66 -11.08 5.25
CA THR A 230 -7.38 -12.23 4.39
C THR A 230 -8.11 -12.11 3.06
N ARG A 231 -7.63 -12.83 2.05
CA ARG A 231 -8.30 -12.93 0.75
C ARG A 231 -9.73 -13.46 0.86
N ASP A 232 -9.97 -14.40 1.77
CA ASP A 232 -11.30 -15.00 1.97
C ASP A 232 -12.30 -13.98 2.52
N GLU A 233 -11.87 -13.10 3.44
CA GLU A 233 -12.72 -12.01 3.93
C GLU A 233 -13.10 -11.02 2.82
N LEU A 234 -12.21 -10.77 1.86
CA LEU A 234 -12.49 -9.89 0.72
C LEU A 234 -13.36 -10.56 -0.35
N GLY A 235 -13.11 -11.84 -0.62
CA GLY A 235 -13.80 -12.62 -1.62
C GLY A 235 -13.56 -12.20 -3.07
N CYS A 236 -12.64 -11.28 -3.35
CA CYS A 236 -12.38 -10.72 -4.67
C CYS A 236 -11.85 -11.74 -5.70
N ASP A 237 -11.92 -11.39 -6.98
CA ASP A 237 -11.41 -12.22 -8.07
C ASP A 237 -9.94 -11.93 -8.37
N TYR A 238 -9.54 -10.66 -8.16
CA TYR A 238 -8.19 -10.17 -8.42
C TYR A 238 -7.76 -9.18 -7.34
N TYR A 239 -6.45 -9.16 -7.04
CA TYR A 239 -5.87 -8.22 -6.07
C TYR A 239 -4.43 -7.87 -6.46
N GLY A 240 -4.13 -6.59 -6.58
CA GLY A 240 -2.77 -6.10 -6.84
C GLY A 240 -2.23 -5.26 -5.70
N THR A 241 -0.95 -5.43 -5.33
CA THR A 241 -0.36 -4.62 -4.26
C THR A 241 1.13 -4.33 -4.46
N SER A 242 1.62 -3.34 -3.71
CA SER A 242 3.04 -3.00 -3.56
C SER A 242 3.54 -3.46 -2.19
N LEU A 243 4.69 -4.15 -2.15
CA LEU A 243 5.29 -4.64 -0.92
C LEU A 243 6.29 -3.65 -0.29
N HIS A 244 6.80 -2.70 -1.08
CA HIS A 244 7.76 -1.66 -0.64
C HIS A 244 7.12 -0.49 0.11
N LYS A 245 5.83 -0.57 0.48
CA LYS A 245 5.13 0.43 1.30
C LYS A 245 4.99 -0.08 2.73
N TRP A 246 3.96 -0.87 2.98
CA TRP A 246 3.60 -1.28 4.35
C TRP A 246 4.22 -2.61 4.78
N LEU A 247 4.58 -3.51 3.86
CA LEU A 247 5.39 -4.68 4.20
C LEU A 247 6.86 -4.30 4.47
N LEU A 248 7.33 -3.16 3.95
CA LEU A 248 8.71 -2.69 4.08
C LEU A 248 9.72 -3.59 3.33
N ALA A 249 9.26 -4.26 2.28
CA ALA A 249 10.10 -5.04 1.38
C ALA A 249 10.92 -4.11 0.46
N PRO A 250 11.91 -4.61 -0.27
CA PRO A 250 12.69 -3.80 -1.21
C PRO A 250 11.84 -3.08 -2.25
N ILE A 251 12.30 -1.91 -2.69
CA ILE A 251 11.69 -1.18 -3.81
C ILE A 251 11.70 -2.09 -5.05
N GLY A 252 10.61 -2.10 -5.79
CA GLY A 252 10.45 -2.99 -6.94
C GLY A 252 9.94 -4.39 -6.54
N THR A 253 9.06 -4.46 -5.54
CA THR A 253 8.35 -5.67 -5.12
C THR A 253 6.87 -5.44 -4.97
N GLY A 254 6.07 -6.40 -5.41
CA GLY A 254 4.62 -6.44 -5.35
C GLY A 254 4.10 -7.87 -5.51
N PHE A 255 2.80 -8.05 -5.51
CA PHE A 255 2.17 -9.28 -5.97
C PHE A 255 0.84 -9.03 -6.67
N LEU A 256 0.48 -9.96 -7.52
CA LEU A 256 -0.81 -10.10 -8.17
C LEU A 256 -1.45 -11.41 -7.71
N TYR A 257 -2.63 -11.33 -7.09
CA TYR A 257 -3.51 -12.47 -6.85
C TYR A 257 -4.53 -12.57 -7.98
N VAL A 258 -4.67 -13.77 -8.54
CA VAL A 258 -5.69 -14.11 -9.54
C VAL A 258 -6.39 -15.38 -9.12
N ARG A 259 -7.69 -15.31 -8.84
CA ARG A 259 -8.49 -16.49 -8.53
C ARG A 259 -8.28 -17.56 -9.59
N ARG A 260 -8.06 -18.82 -9.18
CA ARG A 260 -7.70 -19.91 -10.09
C ARG A 260 -8.63 -20.02 -11.31
N SER A 261 -9.95 -19.90 -11.08
CA SER A 261 -10.96 -19.96 -12.15
C SER A 261 -10.90 -18.80 -13.14
N LYS A 262 -10.11 -17.74 -12.84
CA LYS A 262 -9.95 -16.54 -13.68
C LYS A 262 -8.61 -16.49 -14.43
N GLN A 263 -7.67 -17.36 -14.09
CA GLN A 263 -6.32 -17.32 -14.68
C GLN A 263 -6.36 -17.52 -16.19
N LYS A 264 -7.11 -18.49 -16.69
CA LYS A 264 -7.19 -18.79 -18.13
C LYS A 264 -7.69 -17.61 -18.96
N SER A 265 -8.60 -16.80 -18.42
CA SER A 265 -9.22 -15.69 -19.14
C SER A 265 -8.49 -14.34 -18.97
N LEU A 266 -7.53 -14.26 -18.06
CA LEU A 266 -6.74 -13.04 -17.85
C LEU A 266 -5.43 -13.13 -18.63
N TRP A 267 -5.23 -12.24 -19.59
CA TRP A 267 -4.00 -12.15 -20.38
C TRP A 267 -2.86 -11.53 -19.56
N PRO A 268 -1.62 -12.02 -19.69
CA PRO A 268 -0.45 -11.37 -19.09
C PRO A 268 -0.07 -10.11 -19.90
N LEU A 269 0.66 -9.17 -19.28
CA LEU A 269 1.19 -7.98 -19.95
C LEU A 269 2.28 -8.34 -20.98
N MET A 270 3.14 -9.26 -20.63
CA MET A 270 4.15 -9.84 -21.52
C MET A 270 3.71 -11.23 -21.93
N ALA A 271 3.91 -11.55 -23.20
CA ALA A 271 3.45 -12.82 -23.75
C ALA A 271 4.08 -14.02 -23.04
N ALA A 272 3.25 -15.00 -22.71
CA ALA A 272 3.65 -16.28 -22.20
C ALA A 272 3.19 -17.40 -23.16
N PRO A 273 3.83 -18.58 -23.16
CA PRO A 273 3.38 -19.73 -23.96
C PRO A 273 1.96 -20.19 -23.57
N ALA A 274 1.18 -20.64 -24.54
CA ALA A 274 -0.19 -21.15 -24.30
C ALA A 274 -0.24 -22.30 -23.27
N SER A 275 0.85 -23.06 -23.11
CA SER A 275 0.97 -24.07 -22.06
C SER A 275 0.92 -23.51 -20.63
N MET A 276 1.06 -22.20 -20.47
CA MET A 276 1.00 -21.49 -19.18
C MET A 276 -0.36 -20.81 -18.92
N ASP A 277 -1.37 -20.99 -19.76
CA ASP A 277 -2.65 -20.32 -19.62
C ASP A 277 -3.28 -20.46 -18.22
N GLU A 278 -3.13 -21.61 -17.59
CA GLU A 278 -3.65 -21.93 -16.24
C GLU A 278 -2.56 -21.89 -15.16
N ASN A 279 -1.38 -21.34 -15.48
CA ASN A 279 -0.26 -21.20 -14.56
C ASN A 279 -0.08 -19.72 -14.19
N VAL A 280 -0.17 -19.40 -12.90
CA VAL A 280 -0.04 -18.04 -12.39
C VAL A 280 1.31 -17.38 -12.72
N ARG A 281 2.35 -18.20 -12.95
CA ARG A 281 3.71 -17.71 -13.31
C ARG A 281 3.76 -17.06 -14.69
N LYS A 282 2.72 -17.22 -15.53
CA LYS A 282 2.62 -16.49 -16.80
C LYS A 282 2.66 -14.97 -16.62
N TYR A 283 2.27 -14.47 -15.43
CA TYR A 283 2.33 -13.04 -15.12
C TYR A 283 3.73 -12.57 -14.67
N GLU A 284 4.69 -13.49 -14.57
CA GLU A 284 6.07 -13.24 -14.19
C GLU A 284 7.05 -13.34 -15.36
N GLU A 285 6.56 -13.56 -16.59
CA GLU A 285 7.36 -13.64 -17.83
C GLU A 285 7.89 -12.25 -18.24
N ILE A 286 8.67 -11.61 -17.36
CA ILE A 286 9.21 -10.25 -17.55
C ILE A 286 10.64 -10.20 -18.08
N GLY A 287 11.20 -11.36 -18.45
CA GLY A 287 12.60 -11.49 -18.89
C GLY A 287 13.58 -11.42 -17.73
N THR A 288 14.86 -11.22 -18.04
CA THR A 288 15.93 -11.19 -17.05
C THR A 288 15.74 -10.06 -16.06
N HIS A 289 15.66 -10.40 -14.76
CA HIS A 289 15.49 -9.45 -13.65
C HIS A 289 16.25 -9.92 -12.41
N PRO A 290 16.57 -9.03 -11.45
CA PRO A 290 17.30 -9.43 -10.24
C PRO A 290 16.40 -10.22 -9.29
N ALA A 291 16.66 -11.51 -9.12
CA ALA A 291 15.98 -12.37 -8.15
C ALA A 291 16.18 -11.93 -6.68
N ALA A 292 17.23 -11.15 -6.42
CA ALA A 292 17.57 -10.64 -5.09
C ALA A 292 16.45 -9.84 -4.43
N ASN A 293 15.75 -8.99 -5.22
CA ASN A 293 14.62 -8.20 -4.72
C ASN A 293 13.48 -9.11 -4.21
N HIS A 294 13.14 -10.12 -5.00
CA HIS A 294 12.05 -11.04 -4.67
C HIS A 294 12.42 -11.93 -3.47
N ASN A 295 13.65 -12.44 -3.40
CA ASN A 295 14.10 -13.26 -2.28
C ASN A 295 14.12 -12.50 -0.94
N ALA A 296 14.46 -11.21 -0.95
CA ALA A 296 14.47 -10.38 0.25
C ALA A 296 13.06 -10.08 0.81
N ILE A 297 11.98 -10.36 0.08
CA ILE A 297 10.59 -10.29 0.58
C ILE A 297 10.42 -11.23 1.80
N SER A 298 11.06 -12.40 1.82
CA SER A 298 11.00 -13.34 2.96
C SER A 298 11.49 -12.70 4.26
N ALA A 299 12.59 -11.94 4.20
CA ALA A 299 13.09 -11.21 5.36
C ALA A 299 12.12 -10.11 5.83
N ALA A 300 11.44 -9.43 4.89
CA ALA A 300 10.42 -8.43 5.22
C ALA A 300 9.16 -9.07 5.85
N LEU A 301 8.73 -10.23 5.37
CA LEU A 301 7.65 -11.01 5.98
C LEU A 301 7.99 -11.44 7.41
N THR A 302 9.24 -11.89 7.64
CA THR A 302 9.73 -12.23 8.98
C THR A 302 9.67 -11.03 9.91
N PHE A 303 10.13 -9.86 9.45
CA PHE A 303 10.02 -8.61 10.21
C PHE A 303 8.58 -8.22 10.52
N HIS A 304 7.70 -8.31 9.53
CA HIS A 304 6.27 -8.01 9.70
C HIS A 304 5.61 -8.92 10.74
N ARG A 305 5.88 -10.22 10.69
CA ARG A 305 5.35 -11.21 11.64
C ARG A 305 5.87 -11.01 13.05
N ALA A 306 7.14 -10.62 13.23
CA ALA A 306 7.71 -10.32 14.54
C ALA A 306 7.02 -9.12 15.21
N ILE A 307 6.68 -8.08 14.43
CA ILE A 307 5.84 -6.97 14.96
C ILE A 307 4.42 -7.47 15.22
N GLY A 308 3.82 -8.17 14.26
CA GLY A 308 2.41 -8.57 14.24
C GLY A 308 1.50 -7.49 13.64
N GLY A 309 0.57 -7.90 12.78
CA GLY A 309 -0.30 -6.99 12.04
C GLY A 309 -1.16 -6.09 12.92
N GLU A 310 -1.75 -6.62 13.99
CA GLU A 310 -2.56 -5.86 14.95
C GLU A 310 -1.74 -4.79 15.69
N ARG A 311 -0.53 -5.12 16.14
CA ARG A 311 0.35 -4.17 16.82
C ARG A 311 0.79 -3.06 15.86
N LYS A 312 1.08 -3.44 14.63
CA LYS A 312 1.48 -2.49 13.58
C LYS A 312 0.37 -1.48 13.28
N VAL A 313 -0.84 -1.93 13.01
CA VAL A 313 -1.95 -1.02 12.71
C VAL A 313 -2.33 -0.17 13.93
N ALA A 314 -2.26 -0.71 15.15
CA ALA A 314 -2.47 0.06 16.37
C ALA A 314 -1.45 1.21 16.48
N ARG A 315 -0.16 0.95 16.24
CA ARG A 315 0.88 2.00 16.23
C ARG A 315 0.64 3.04 15.15
N LEU A 316 0.34 2.62 13.93
CA LEU A 316 0.11 3.53 12.81
C LEU A 316 -1.08 4.46 13.08
N ARG A 317 -2.16 3.94 13.67
CA ARG A 317 -3.31 4.74 14.12
C ARG A 317 -2.94 5.69 15.25
N TYR A 318 -2.18 5.23 16.23
CA TYR A 318 -1.71 6.06 17.34
C TYR A 318 -0.88 7.26 16.84
N LEU A 319 0.08 7.04 15.95
CA LEU A 319 0.88 8.10 15.33
C LEU A 319 0.02 9.08 14.52
N ARG A 320 -0.94 8.57 13.75
CA ARG A 320 -1.92 9.39 13.01
C ARG A 320 -2.76 10.24 13.97
N ASP A 321 -3.36 9.61 14.96
CA ASP A 321 -4.28 10.29 15.88
C ASP A 321 -3.58 11.35 16.74
N ARG A 322 -2.30 11.13 17.07
CA ARG A 322 -1.52 12.06 17.88
C ARG A 322 -1.45 13.46 17.25
N TRP A 323 -1.05 13.57 16.00
CA TRP A 323 -1.02 14.88 15.33
C TRP A 323 -2.41 15.37 14.93
N ALA A 324 -3.28 14.46 14.44
CA ALA A 324 -4.59 14.86 13.93
C ALA A 324 -5.51 15.43 15.02
N LYS A 325 -5.64 14.72 16.16
CA LYS A 325 -6.46 15.16 17.29
C LYS A 325 -5.89 16.44 17.92
N ARG A 326 -4.57 16.55 18.02
CA ARG A 326 -3.92 17.77 18.52
C ARG A 326 -4.25 18.98 17.65
N LEU A 327 -4.05 18.89 16.34
CA LEU A 327 -4.33 19.99 15.42
C LEU A 327 -5.82 20.40 15.44
N LEU A 328 -6.73 19.43 15.52
CA LEU A 328 -8.17 19.69 15.63
C LEU A 328 -8.53 20.39 16.96
N ALA A 329 -7.85 20.06 18.07
CA ALA A 329 -8.10 20.68 19.37
C ALA A 329 -7.52 22.10 19.45
N GLU A 330 -6.38 22.36 18.81
CA GLU A 330 -5.66 23.63 18.90
C GLU A 330 -6.06 24.66 17.83
N SER A 331 -6.75 24.23 16.75
CA SER A 331 -7.16 25.19 15.70
C SER A 331 -8.45 24.82 14.99
N SER A 332 -9.43 25.71 15.04
CA SER A 332 -10.68 25.59 14.25
C SER A 332 -10.48 25.75 12.74
N ARG A 333 -9.29 26.18 12.29
CA ARG A 333 -8.93 26.26 10.87
C ARG A 333 -8.54 24.89 10.28
N VAL A 334 -8.25 23.90 11.11
CA VAL A 334 -7.87 22.55 10.67
C VAL A 334 -9.10 21.71 10.39
N ARG A 335 -9.10 21.01 9.26
CA ARG A 335 -10.07 19.99 8.92
C ARG A 335 -9.34 18.72 8.53
N VAL A 336 -9.65 17.60 9.18
CA VAL A 336 -9.18 16.27 8.81
C VAL A 336 -10.22 15.60 7.90
N LEU A 337 -9.78 15.19 6.72
CA LEU A 337 -10.62 14.60 5.66
C LEU A 337 -10.61 13.07 5.69
N THR A 338 -9.96 12.49 6.67
CA THR A 338 -9.87 11.05 6.92
C THR A 338 -10.74 10.72 8.13
N PRO A 339 -11.55 9.66 8.12
CA PRO A 339 -12.20 9.20 9.34
C PRO A 339 -11.16 8.84 10.38
N LEU A 340 -11.33 9.32 11.60
CA LEU A 340 -10.46 8.96 12.73
C LEU A 340 -10.97 7.71 13.47
N ASP A 341 -12.06 7.11 13.02
CA ASP A 341 -12.49 5.79 13.42
C ASP A 341 -11.48 4.73 12.96
N GLY A 342 -11.01 3.90 13.89
CA GLY A 342 -10.03 2.86 13.64
C GLY A 342 -10.47 1.76 12.67
N LYS A 343 -11.77 1.62 12.37
CA LYS A 343 -12.27 0.65 11.39
C LYS A 343 -12.21 1.17 9.96
N GLN A 344 -12.31 2.48 9.78
CA GLN A 344 -12.43 3.13 8.48
C GLN A 344 -11.11 3.74 7.97
N ALA A 345 -10.06 3.76 8.77
CA ALA A 345 -8.74 4.26 8.34
C ALA A 345 -7.58 3.57 9.08
N GLY A 346 -6.42 3.53 8.40
CA GLY A 346 -5.14 3.07 8.95
C GLY A 346 -4.25 4.23 9.39
N GLY A 347 -2.97 4.17 9.02
CA GLY A 347 -1.97 5.20 9.32
C GLY A 347 -1.92 6.38 8.35
N ILE A 348 -2.67 6.34 7.24
CA ILE A 348 -2.75 7.44 6.26
C ILE A 348 -3.82 8.42 6.72
N ALA A 349 -3.53 9.72 6.68
CA ALA A 349 -4.55 10.75 6.83
C ALA A 349 -4.29 11.97 5.95
N LEU A 350 -5.39 12.63 5.56
CA LEU A 350 -5.42 13.88 4.82
C LEU A 350 -6.00 14.97 5.70
N PHE A 351 -5.33 16.11 5.77
CA PHE A 351 -5.87 17.31 6.43
C PHE A 351 -5.67 18.54 5.55
N ASN A 352 -6.44 19.57 5.80
CA ASN A 352 -6.20 20.91 5.25
C ASN A 352 -6.31 21.98 6.33
N VAL A 353 -5.83 23.19 6.02
CA VAL A 353 -5.93 24.36 6.87
C VAL A 353 -6.66 25.45 6.10
N HIS A 354 -7.82 25.87 6.60
CA HIS A 354 -8.59 26.93 5.99
C HIS A 354 -7.75 28.21 5.84
N GLY A 355 -7.71 28.77 4.63
CA GLY A 355 -6.93 29.97 4.29
C GLY A 355 -5.45 29.74 4.04
N ILE A 356 -4.97 28.48 3.98
CA ILE A 356 -3.61 28.14 3.56
C ILE A 356 -3.67 27.15 2.38
N ASP A 357 -3.01 27.51 1.28
CA ASP A 357 -2.87 26.62 0.13
C ASP A 357 -2.01 25.40 0.49
N SER A 358 -2.50 24.20 0.14
CA SER A 358 -1.86 22.93 0.52
C SER A 358 -0.48 22.75 -0.13
N ALA A 359 -0.28 23.19 -1.38
CA ALA A 359 1.00 23.07 -2.06
C ALA A 359 2.03 24.05 -1.45
N LYS A 360 1.61 25.28 -1.09
CA LYS A 360 2.46 26.24 -0.40
C LYS A 360 2.85 25.75 0.99
N LEU A 361 1.90 25.19 1.74
CA LEU A 361 2.19 24.61 3.08
C LEU A 361 3.20 23.47 2.96
N GLN A 362 3.02 22.57 1.99
CA GLN A 362 3.97 21.47 1.75
C GLN A 362 5.37 22.00 1.38
N GLY A 363 5.45 22.97 0.48
CA GLY A 363 6.73 23.61 0.10
C GLY A 363 7.43 24.25 1.29
N TRP A 364 6.68 24.93 2.16
CA TRP A 364 7.21 25.56 3.38
C TRP A 364 7.67 24.51 4.41
N LEU A 365 6.90 23.46 4.66
CA LEU A 365 7.28 22.33 5.52
C LEU A 365 8.61 21.72 5.08
N TRP A 366 8.81 21.53 3.77
CA TRP A 366 10.07 21.02 3.24
C TRP A 366 11.22 22.04 3.34
N ALA A 367 11.01 23.25 2.84
CA ALA A 367 12.10 24.24 2.71
C ALA A 367 12.64 24.70 4.07
N LYS A 368 11.77 24.92 5.06
CA LYS A 368 12.13 25.47 6.36
C LYS A 368 12.36 24.41 7.44
N HIS A 369 11.66 23.30 7.39
CA HIS A 369 11.63 22.33 8.49
C HIS A 369 12.10 20.93 8.10
N ARG A 370 12.42 20.70 6.82
CA ARG A 370 12.87 19.39 6.31
C ARG A 370 11.85 18.27 6.57
N ILE A 371 10.57 18.61 6.50
CA ILE A 371 9.45 17.66 6.67
C ILE A 371 8.92 17.25 5.30
N ILE A 372 9.03 15.96 4.97
CA ILE A 372 8.53 15.38 3.72
C ILE A 372 7.07 15.00 3.89
N THR A 373 6.20 15.60 3.10
CA THR A 373 4.77 15.31 3.03
C THR A 373 4.30 15.29 1.57
N THR A 374 3.03 14.97 1.31
CA THR A 374 2.49 14.98 -0.06
C THR A 374 1.28 15.90 -0.15
N PRO A 375 1.30 16.94 -0.99
CA PRO A 375 0.10 17.72 -1.27
C PRO A 375 -0.84 16.88 -2.14
N ILE A 376 -2.10 16.86 -1.78
CA ILE A 376 -3.19 16.27 -2.57
C ILE A 376 -3.98 17.43 -3.15
N ILE A 377 -3.98 17.53 -4.47
CA ILE A 377 -4.76 18.48 -5.23
C ILE A 377 -5.73 17.67 -6.10
N HIS A 378 -6.94 17.49 -5.59
CA HIS A 378 -7.99 16.75 -6.26
C HIS A 378 -9.14 17.68 -6.64
N ALA A 379 -9.92 17.36 -7.68
CA ALA A 379 -11.03 18.20 -8.14
C ALA A 379 -12.12 18.39 -7.06
N GLU A 380 -12.24 17.46 -6.13
CA GLU A 380 -13.31 17.44 -5.11
C GLU A 380 -12.80 17.93 -3.73
N PHE A 381 -11.49 17.89 -3.48
CA PHE A 381 -10.88 18.30 -2.21
C PHE A 381 -9.37 18.55 -2.37
N SER A 382 -8.79 19.24 -1.41
CA SER A 382 -7.33 19.41 -1.32
C SER A 382 -6.86 19.28 0.12
N GLY A 383 -5.58 18.97 0.30
CA GLY A 383 -4.98 18.82 1.62
C GLY A 383 -3.54 18.35 1.56
N ILE A 384 -2.99 18.06 2.71
CA ILE A 384 -1.69 17.41 2.87
C ILE A 384 -1.89 16.01 3.42
N ARG A 385 -1.39 15.01 2.71
CA ARG A 385 -1.37 13.63 3.15
C ARG A 385 -0.18 13.37 4.05
N ILE A 386 -0.45 12.80 5.21
CA ILE A 386 0.53 12.41 6.23
C ILE A 386 0.50 10.89 6.38
N THR A 387 1.66 10.28 6.26
CA THR A 387 1.82 8.83 6.34
C THR A 387 3.07 8.48 7.17
N PRO A 388 2.96 8.47 8.51
CA PRO A 388 4.01 7.92 9.38
C PRO A 388 4.17 6.41 9.17
N ASN A 389 5.29 5.85 9.60
CA ASN A 389 5.47 4.39 9.61
C ASN A 389 6.03 3.93 10.97
N VAL A 390 6.22 2.64 11.17
CA VAL A 390 6.62 2.04 12.44
C VAL A 390 7.96 2.56 12.99
N TYR A 391 8.82 3.11 12.14
CA TYR A 391 10.07 3.72 12.54
C TYR A 391 9.97 5.21 12.90
N THR A 392 8.80 5.83 12.64
CA THR A 392 8.55 7.25 12.97
C THR A 392 8.48 7.41 14.49
N THR A 393 9.20 8.40 15.02
CA THR A 393 9.24 8.72 16.44
C THR A 393 8.10 9.66 16.85
N LEU A 394 7.79 9.71 18.15
CA LEU A 394 6.82 10.69 18.66
C LEU A 394 7.32 12.13 18.50
N ASP A 395 8.62 12.37 18.71
CA ASP A 395 9.24 13.69 18.49
C ASP A 395 9.04 14.19 17.05
N GLU A 396 9.21 13.32 16.06
CA GLU A 396 8.96 13.66 14.65
C GLU A 396 7.49 14.05 14.41
N VAL A 397 6.55 13.32 15.03
CA VAL A 397 5.11 13.61 14.92
C VAL A 397 4.73 14.90 15.65
N ASP A 398 5.28 15.13 16.84
CA ASP A 398 5.01 16.32 17.63
C ASP A 398 5.59 17.57 16.96
N ARG A 399 6.84 17.51 16.47
CA ARG A 399 7.46 18.59 15.69
C ARG A 399 6.67 18.93 14.43
N PHE A 400 6.12 17.92 13.73
CA PHE A 400 5.21 18.17 12.62
C PHE A 400 3.97 18.96 13.09
N GLY A 401 3.34 18.56 14.19
CA GLY A 401 2.19 19.29 14.78
C GLY A 401 2.53 20.74 15.13
N ASP A 402 3.65 20.97 15.85
CA ASP A 402 4.14 22.29 16.19
C ASP A 402 4.35 23.17 14.96
N THR A 403 4.99 22.59 13.93
CA THR A 403 5.27 23.30 12.67
C THR A 403 3.99 23.71 11.94
N VAL A 404 2.97 22.84 11.90
CA VAL A 404 1.68 23.21 11.29
C VAL A 404 1.00 24.32 12.08
N LEU A 405 1.04 24.30 13.42
CA LEU A 405 0.50 25.37 14.26
C LEU A 405 1.26 26.69 14.07
N GLU A 406 2.58 26.65 13.89
CA GLU A 406 3.37 27.82 13.52
C GLU A 406 2.92 28.40 12.17
N ALA A 407 2.71 27.56 11.16
CA ALA A 407 2.18 27.99 9.86
C ALA A 407 0.80 28.64 9.98
N ILE A 408 -0.06 28.13 10.86
CA ILE A 408 -1.40 28.69 11.13
C ILE A 408 -1.29 30.07 11.77
N ALA A 409 -0.37 30.26 12.71
CA ALA A 409 -0.19 31.51 13.45
C ALA A 409 0.51 32.59 12.62
N ARG A 410 1.53 32.22 11.84
CA ARG A 410 2.44 33.17 11.18
C ARG A 410 2.30 33.24 9.66
N GLY A 411 1.54 32.31 9.08
CA GLY A 411 1.46 32.13 7.63
C GLY A 411 2.64 31.34 7.05
N VAL A 412 2.54 30.99 5.78
CA VAL A 412 3.56 30.24 5.03
C VAL A 412 4.25 31.21 4.03
N ASN A 413 5.31 31.82 4.46
CA ASN A 413 6.18 32.63 3.58
C ASN A 413 7.39 31.76 3.18
N VAL A 414 7.41 31.33 1.93
CA VAL A 414 8.53 30.54 1.34
C VAL A 414 9.62 31.50 0.84
#